data_42560a8f74a19cc6c8ad3400a29b14be
#
_entry.id   42560a8f74a19cc6c8ad3400a29b14be
#
_cell.length_a   1.000
_cell.length_b   1.000
_cell.length_c   1.000
_cell.angle_alpha   90.00
_cell.angle_beta   90.00
_cell.angle_gamma   90.00
#
_symmetry.space_group_name_H-M   'P 1'
#
loop_
_entity.id
_entity.type
_entity.pdbx_description
1 polymer ?
#
loop_
_entity_poly.entity_id
_entity_poly.type
_entity_poly.pdbx_seq_one_letter_code
_entity_poly.pdbx_strand_id
1 'polypeptide(L)'
;MKRASLAICLITLLAVSAIAFTQGKKIREFLTGYEEVPAVSTVAEGEFHARISDDESQIDYELKYSDLEGSVTQAHIHFGQKGVNGGISVWLCGNPGTGITPPAGTPACPPSPATVTGTLEAADVVGPVTQGIAAGEFAELISAIRAGKTYANVHSTKFPGGEIRSQIEGNSSHNNH
;
A
#
# COMPACT_ATOMS: atom_id res chain seq x y z
N MET A 1 80.19 6.64 -0.88
CA MET A 1 78.99 6.91 -1.66
C MET A 1 77.91 5.92 -1.17
N LYS A 2 76.94 6.40 -0.34
CA LYS A 2 75.89 5.56 0.24
C LYS A 2 74.62 5.74 -0.59
N ARG A 3 74.11 4.66 -1.20
CA ARG A 3 72.84 4.67 -1.95
C ARG A 3 71.72 4.39 -0.97
N ALA A 4 70.80 5.37 -0.83
CA ALA A 4 69.57 5.21 -0.06
C ALA A 4 68.48 4.62 -0.95
N SER A 5 68.00 3.43 -0.61
CA SER A 5 66.83 2.82 -1.30
C SER A 5 65.57 3.35 -0.68
N LEU A 6 64.74 4.02 -1.49
CA LEU A 6 63.41 4.53 -1.14
C LEU A 6 62.39 3.41 -1.41
N ALA A 7 61.84 2.80 -0.34
CA ALA A 7 60.74 1.84 -0.46
C ALA A 7 59.43 2.58 -0.53
N ILE A 8 58.76 2.53 -1.70
CA ILE A 8 57.43 3.07 -1.90
C ILE A 8 56.42 2.02 -1.44
N CYS A 9 55.73 2.29 -0.31
CA CYS A 9 54.66 1.47 0.21
C CYS A 9 53.35 1.85 -0.48
N LEU A 10 52.88 1.00 -1.41
CA LEU A 10 51.63 1.19 -2.13
C LEU A 10 50.48 0.72 -1.23
N ILE A 11 49.74 1.66 -0.59
CA ILE A 11 48.53 1.35 0.17
C ILE A 11 47.35 1.26 -0.81
N THR A 12 46.94 0.04 -1.13
CA THR A 12 45.70 -0.20 -1.89
C THR A 12 44.51 -0.02 -0.96
N LEU A 13 43.76 1.09 -1.17
CA LEU A 13 42.49 1.33 -0.48
C LEU A 13 41.41 0.43 -1.10
N LEU A 14 41.06 -0.67 -0.45
CA LEU A 14 39.89 -1.46 -0.81
C LEU A 14 38.63 -0.67 -0.38
N ALA A 15 37.94 -0.09 -1.36
CA ALA A 15 36.61 0.46 -1.13
C ALA A 15 35.63 -0.71 -0.97
N VAL A 16 35.27 -1.02 0.27
CA VAL A 16 34.15 -1.93 0.58
C VAL A 16 32.86 -1.17 0.33
N SER A 17 32.23 -1.40 -0.83
CA SER A 17 30.87 -0.94 -1.08
C SER A 17 29.91 -1.69 -0.17
N ALA A 18 29.46 -1.05 0.91
CA ALA A 18 28.39 -1.55 1.73
C ALA A 18 27.10 -1.52 0.91
N ILE A 19 26.63 -2.68 0.46
CA ILE A 19 25.29 -2.84 -0.10
C ILE A 19 24.34 -2.68 1.09
N ALA A 20 23.70 -1.51 1.20
CA ALA A 20 22.62 -1.30 2.15
C ALA A 20 21.43 -2.15 1.69
N PHE A 21 21.18 -3.26 2.37
CA PHE A 21 19.91 -3.98 2.21
C PHE A 21 18.81 -3.08 2.77
N THR A 22 18.06 -2.45 1.90
CA THR A 22 16.82 -1.77 2.28
C THR A 22 15.82 -2.86 2.66
N GLN A 23 15.54 -3.00 3.95
CA GLN A 23 14.44 -3.87 4.38
C GLN A 23 13.15 -3.36 3.76
N GLY A 24 12.42 -4.23 3.06
CA GLY A 24 11.14 -3.90 2.44
C GLY A 24 10.20 -3.20 3.43
N LYS A 25 9.53 -2.14 2.96
CA LYS A 25 8.67 -1.31 3.81
C LYS A 25 7.49 -2.13 4.31
N LYS A 26 7.33 -2.17 5.64
CA LYS A 26 6.13 -2.71 6.32
C LYS A 26 5.13 -1.58 6.54
N ILE A 27 3.87 -1.84 6.21
CA ILE A 27 2.73 -0.97 6.38
C ILE A 27 1.80 -1.64 7.38
N ARG A 28 1.26 -0.86 8.32
CA ARG A 28 0.24 -1.32 9.25
C ARG A 28 -0.69 -0.17 9.58
N GLU A 29 -1.95 -0.30 9.17
CA GLU A 29 -2.96 0.73 9.30
C GLU A 29 -4.24 0.14 9.93
N PHE A 30 -4.94 0.96 10.73
CA PHE A 30 -6.22 0.61 11.33
C PHE A 30 -7.34 1.38 10.64
N LEU A 31 -8.30 0.66 10.06
CA LEU A 31 -9.41 1.23 9.33
C LEU A 31 -10.60 1.47 10.26
N THR A 32 -11.14 2.68 10.21
CA THR A 32 -12.35 3.08 10.94
C THR A 32 -13.27 3.91 10.05
N GLY A 33 -14.55 3.98 10.41
CA GLY A 33 -15.50 4.84 9.70
C GLY A 33 -15.21 6.33 9.86
N TYR A 34 -14.54 6.74 10.93
CA TYR A 34 -14.20 8.15 11.18
C TYR A 34 -13.12 8.70 10.23
N GLU A 35 -12.37 7.82 9.56
CA GLU A 35 -11.40 8.21 8.54
C GLU A 35 -12.01 8.28 7.14
N GLU A 36 -13.28 7.85 6.95
CA GLU A 36 -14.00 7.99 5.67
C GLU A 36 -14.30 9.46 5.33
N VAL A 37 -14.59 9.70 4.05
CA VAL A 37 -14.89 11.06 3.54
C VAL A 37 -16.17 11.01 2.71
N PRO A 38 -17.29 11.55 3.23
CA PRO A 38 -17.51 12.05 4.61
C PRO A 38 -17.35 10.94 5.65
N ALA A 39 -17.05 11.33 6.91
CA ALA A 39 -16.93 10.37 7.99
C ALA A 39 -18.22 9.55 8.17
N VAL A 40 -18.05 8.25 8.47
CA VAL A 40 -19.13 7.29 8.71
C VAL A 40 -19.13 6.90 10.19
N SER A 41 -20.31 6.98 10.82
CA SER A 41 -20.53 6.42 12.16
C SER A 41 -20.93 4.96 12.01
N THR A 42 -19.99 4.07 12.30
CA THR A 42 -20.14 2.61 12.24
C THR A 42 -19.37 1.97 13.40
N VAL A 43 -19.73 0.77 13.76
CA VAL A 43 -18.98 -0.09 14.70
C VAL A 43 -17.93 -0.94 13.98
N ALA A 44 -17.92 -0.90 12.64
CA ALA A 44 -16.98 -1.66 11.82
C ALA A 44 -15.55 -1.18 12.04
N GLU A 45 -14.62 -2.13 12.01
CA GLU A 45 -13.19 -1.88 12.10
C GLU A 45 -12.40 -2.80 11.18
N GLY A 46 -11.15 -2.45 10.89
CA GLY A 46 -10.27 -3.26 10.08
C GLY A 46 -8.79 -2.99 10.33
N GLU A 47 -7.96 -3.91 9.84
CA GLU A 47 -6.51 -3.76 9.81
C GLU A 47 -6.01 -4.04 8.38
N PHE A 48 -5.14 -3.19 7.89
CA PHE A 48 -4.42 -3.39 6.65
C PHE A 48 -2.93 -3.53 6.93
N HIS A 49 -2.37 -4.69 6.61
CA HIS A 49 -0.95 -4.94 6.67
C HIS A 49 -0.42 -5.18 5.27
N ALA A 50 0.72 -4.58 4.95
CA ALA A 50 1.37 -4.85 3.68
C ALA A 50 2.89 -4.79 3.79
N ARG A 51 3.56 -5.42 2.83
CA ARG A 51 5.01 -5.38 2.68
C ARG A 51 5.35 -5.18 1.21
N ILE A 52 6.06 -4.11 0.91
CA ILE A 52 6.67 -3.90 -0.41
C ILE A 52 7.94 -4.74 -0.46
N SER A 53 8.13 -5.52 -1.53
CA SER A 53 9.37 -6.30 -1.76
C SER A 53 10.60 -5.39 -1.89
N ASP A 54 11.78 -5.95 -1.63
CA ASP A 54 13.02 -5.16 -1.65
C ASP A 54 13.38 -4.63 -3.04
N ASP A 55 12.96 -5.33 -4.09
CA ASP A 55 13.09 -4.95 -5.51
C ASP A 55 11.91 -4.13 -6.04
N GLU A 56 10.91 -3.86 -5.18
CA GLU A 56 9.70 -3.09 -5.50
C GLU A 56 8.86 -3.68 -6.65
N SER A 57 8.95 -4.98 -6.88
CA SER A 57 8.19 -5.68 -7.91
C SER A 57 6.81 -6.10 -7.45
N GLN A 58 6.57 -6.20 -6.13
CA GLN A 58 5.31 -6.67 -5.56
C GLN A 58 5.01 -6.08 -4.19
N ILE A 59 3.72 -6.13 -3.80
CA ILE A 59 3.21 -5.81 -2.46
C ILE A 59 2.43 -7.02 -1.97
N ASP A 60 2.94 -7.72 -0.93
CA ASP A 60 2.15 -8.70 -0.19
C ASP A 60 1.25 -7.98 0.80
N TYR A 61 -0.02 -8.38 0.90
CA TYR A 61 -0.96 -7.74 1.82
C TYR A 61 -1.83 -8.73 2.59
N GLU A 62 -2.30 -8.28 3.74
CA GLU A 62 -3.37 -8.86 4.55
C GLU A 62 -4.34 -7.75 4.94
N LEU A 63 -5.62 -7.90 4.60
CA LEU A 63 -6.72 -7.03 5.00
C LEU A 63 -7.67 -7.82 5.90
N LYS A 64 -7.87 -7.32 7.12
CA LYS A 64 -8.90 -7.82 8.05
C LYS A 64 -10.01 -6.79 8.17
N TYR A 65 -11.23 -7.26 8.31
CA TYR A 65 -12.40 -6.43 8.65
C TYR A 65 -13.40 -7.22 9.49
N SER A 66 -14.08 -6.51 10.39
CA SER A 66 -15.13 -7.06 11.24
C SER A 66 -16.26 -6.05 11.41
N ASP A 67 -17.41 -6.57 11.86
CA ASP A 67 -18.58 -5.80 12.28
C ASP A 67 -19.14 -4.83 11.21
N LEU A 68 -18.90 -5.13 9.91
CA LEU A 68 -19.51 -4.35 8.82
C LEU A 68 -21.03 -4.37 8.95
N GLU A 69 -21.66 -3.20 8.86
CA GLU A 69 -23.12 -3.06 9.01
C GLU A 69 -23.91 -3.45 7.76
N GLY A 70 -23.22 -3.84 6.69
CA GLY A 70 -23.79 -4.39 5.45
C GLY A 70 -22.96 -5.55 4.93
N SER A 71 -23.41 -6.23 3.88
CA SER A 71 -22.58 -7.21 3.19
C SER A 71 -21.41 -6.52 2.53
N VAL A 72 -20.19 -7.05 2.69
CA VAL A 72 -19.00 -6.52 2.02
C VAL A 72 -19.16 -6.58 0.51
N THR A 73 -18.75 -5.52 -0.18
CA THR A 73 -18.86 -5.44 -1.64
C THR A 73 -17.50 -5.42 -2.31
N GLN A 74 -16.56 -4.63 -1.80
CA GLN A 74 -15.25 -4.41 -2.39
C GLN A 74 -14.29 -3.77 -1.39
N ALA A 75 -12.98 -3.89 -1.65
CA ALA A 75 -11.93 -3.20 -0.92
C ALA A 75 -10.80 -2.81 -1.88
N HIS A 76 -10.21 -1.64 -1.67
CA HIS A 76 -9.24 -1.04 -2.58
C HIS A 76 -8.09 -0.34 -1.87
N ILE A 77 -7.02 -0.06 -2.63
CA ILE A 77 -6.11 1.04 -2.37
C ILE A 77 -6.42 2.14 -3.38
N HIS A 78 -6.62 3.36 -2.90
CA HIS A 78 -6.89 4.54 -3.68
C HIS A 78 -5.71 5.51 -3.68
N PHE A 79 -5.58 6.31 -4.74
CA PHE A 79 -4.63 7.43 -4.79
C PHE A 79 -5.34 8.73 -4.37
N GLY A 80 -5.08 9.17 -3.14
CA GLY A 80 -5.64 10.38 -2.56
C GLY A 80 -5.00 10.70 -1.22
N GLN A 81 -4.83 11.99 -0.94
CA GLN A 81 -4.35 12.46 0.36
C GLN A 81 -5.45 12.33 1.42
N LYS A 82 -5.05 12.41 2.70
CA LYS A 82 -5.98 12.39 3.84
C LYS A 82 -7.10 13.42 3.66
N GLY A 83 -8.34 12.99 3.91
CA GLY A 83 -9.53 13.85 3.79
C GLY A 83 -10.02 14.10 2.35
N VAL A 84 -9.52 13.36 1.37
CA VAL A 84 -9.93 13.47 -0.03
C VAL A 84 -10.23 12.10 -0.62
N ASN A 85 -11.31 11.98 -1.40
CA ASN A 85 -11.60 10.79 -2.18
C ASN A 85 -10.81 10.84 -3.50
N GLY A 86 -10.01 9.80 -3.74
CA GLY A 86 -9.24 9.60 -4.95
C GLY A 86 -9.71 8.40 -5.76
N GLY A 87 -9.12 8.20 -6.93
CA GLY A 87 -9.43 7.05 -7.79
C GLY A 87 -8.80 5.75 -7.28
N ILE A 88 -9.36 4.62 -7.72
CA ILE A 88 -8.85 3.27 -7.39
C ILE A 88 -7.52 3.06 -8.10
N SER A 89 -6.50 2.63 -7.34
CA SER A 89 -5.21 2.18 -7.88
C SER A 89 -5.17 0.67 -8.05
N VAL A 90 -5.54 -0.08 -7.01
CA VAL A 90 -5.57 -1.55 -7.01
C VAL A 90 -6.75 -2.07 -6.19
N TRP A 91 -7.23 -3.25 -6.55
CA TRP A 91 -8.25 -3.98 -5.83
C TRP A 91 -7.63 -4.95 -4.83
N LEU A 92 -8.13 -4.95 -3.60
CA LEU A 92 -7.78 -5.93 -2.57
C LEU A 92 -8.74 -7.12 -2.59
N CYS A 93 -10.03 -6.86 -2.82
CA CYS A 93 -11.05 -7.87 -3.11
C CYS A 93 -12.27 -7.22 -3.76
N GLY A 94 -13.14 -8.03 -4.40
CA GLY A 94 -14.36 -7.54 -5.01
C GLY A 94 -15.38 -8.62 -5.28
N ASN A 95 -16.67 -8.32 -5.02
CA ASN A 95 -17.80 -9.23 -5.24
C ASN A 95 -18.59 -8.79 -6.48
N PRO A 96 -18.77 -9.64 -7.52
CA PRO A 96 -19.54 -9.31 -8.71
C PRO A 96 -20.98 -8.91 -8.37
N GLY A 97 -21.54 -7.96 -9.14
CA GLY A 97 -22.93 -7.53 -8.98
C GLY A 97 -23.19 -6.49 -7.89
N THR A 98 -22.15 -5.97 -7.25
CA THR A 98 -22.24 -4.99 -6.16
C THR A 98 -21.91 -3.56 -6.57
N GLY A 99 -21.99 -3.24 -7.86
CA GLY A 99 -21.73 -1.92 -8.43
C GLY A 99 -20.65 -1.97 -9.52
N ILE A 100 -19.38 -1.71 -9.17
CA ILE A 100 -18.27 -1.78 -10.11
C ILE A 100 -17.83 -3.25 -10.26
N THR A 101 -17.63 -3.70 -11.50
CA THR A 101 -17.13 -5.05 -11.77
C THR A 101 -15.62 -5.10 -11.43
N PRO A 102 -15.18 -6.01 -10.52
CA PRO A 102 -13.77 -6.16 -10.24
C PRO A 102 -13.01 -6.68 -11.46
N PRO A 103 -11.72 -6.31 -11.64
CA PRO A 103 -10.87 -6.90 -12.67
C PRO A 103 -10.78 -8.43 -12.56
N ALA A 104 -10.50 -9.08 -13.67
CA ALA A 104 -10.27 -10.53 -13.67
C ALA A 104 -9.08 -10.87 -12.76
N GLY A 105 -9.21 -11.90 -11.93
CA GLY A 105 -8.18 -12.30 -10.97
C GLY A 105 -8.32 -11.68 -9.58
N THR A 106 -9.14 -10.63 -9.42
CA THR A 106 -9.41 -10.06 -8.10
C THR A 106 -10.05 -11.12 -7.17
N PRO A 107 -9.53 -11.34 -5.96
CA PRO A 107 -10.15 -12.29 -5.02
C PRO A 107 -11.54 -11.80 -4.58
N ALA A 108 -12.44 -12.73 -4.27
CA ALA A 108 -13.72 -12.37 -3.66
C ALA A 108 -13.51 -11.85 -2.24
N CYS A 109 -14.34 -10.87 -1.81
CA CYS A 109 -14.40 -10.46 -0.41
C CYS A 109 -15.27 -11.45 0.39
N PRO A 110 -14.70 -12.22 1.34
CA PRO A 110 -15.51 -13.11 2.21
C PRO A 110 -16.44 -12.30 3.12
N PRO A 111 -17.58 -12.89 3.60
CA PRO A 111 -18.43 -12.21 4.58
C PRO A 111 -17.70 -11.82 5.85
N SER A 112 -18.04 -10.65 6.43
CA SER A 112 -17.51 -10.17 7.72
C SER A 112 -17.94 -11.10 8.88
N PRO A 113 -17.04 -11.41 9.86
CA PRO A 113 -15.62 -11.02 9.92
C PRO A 113 -14.74 -11.86 8.99
N ALA A 114 -13.72 -11.25 8.40
CA ALA A 114 -12.88 -11.95 7.43
C ALA A 114 -11.44 -11.42 7.35
N THR A 115 -10.59 -12.25 6.74
CA THR A 115 -9.23 -11.90 6.34
C THR A 115 -9.07 -12.20 4.85
N VAL A 116 -8.55 -11.24 4.10
CA VAL A 116 -8.17 -11.37 2.68
C VAL A 116 -6.66 -11.19 2.58
N THR A 117 -6.00 -12.08 1.87
CA THR A 117 -4.56 -11.96 1.58
C THR A 117 -4.31 -12.04 0.09
N GLY A 118 -3.24 -11.44 -0.36
CA GLY A 118 -2.82 -11.50 -1.76
C GLY A 118 -1.48 -10.82 -1.99
N THR A 119 -1.06 -10.89 -3.24
CA THR A 119 0.12 -10.21 -3.76
C THR A 119 -0.35 -9.31 -4.90
N LEU A 120 0.07 -8.05 -4.88
CA LEU A 120 -0.20 -7.06 -5.92
C LEU A 120 1.07 -6.87 -6.75
N GLU A 121 0.90 -6.85 -8.06
CA GLU A 121 1.95 -6.65 -9.05
C GLU A 121 1.55 -5.56 -10.06
N ALA A 122 2.41 -5.28 -11.03
CA ALA A 122 2.12 -4.27 -12.05
C ALA A 122 0.80 -4.51 -12.79
N ALA A 123 0.44 -5.79 -13.05
CA ALA A 123 -0.78 -6.15 -13.75
C ALA A 123 -2.07 -5.78 -12.98
N ASP A 124 -1.98 -5.60 -11.65
CA ASP A 124 -3.12 -5.28 -10.78
C ASP A 124 -3.39 -3.77 -10.70
N VAL A 125 -2.46 -2.93 -11.17
CA VAL A 125 -2.63 -1.47 -11.17
C VAL A 125 -3.60 -1.08 -12.28
N VAL A 126 -4.77 -0.53 -11.90
CA VAL A 126 -5.83 -0.12 -12.83
C VAL A 126 -5.87 1.39 -13.09
N GLY A 127 -5.16 2.18 -12.29
CA GLY A 127 -5.20 3.64 -12.39
C GLY A 127 -4.82 4.36 -11.10
N PRO A 128 -5.35 5.58 -10.88
CA PRO A 128 -6.28 6.35 -11.72
C PRO A 128 -5.56 7.21 -12.77
N VAL A 129 -5.83 6.98 -14.04
CA VAL A 129 -5.17 7.68 -15.15
C VAL A 129 -5.38 9.19 -15.12
N THR A 130 -6.54 9.66 -14.67
CA THR A 130 -6.85 11.09 -14.54
C THR A 130 -6.05 11.81 -13.45
N GLN A 131 -5.43 11.04 -12.55
CA GLN A 131 -4.54 11.56 -11.51
C GLN A 131 -3.06 11.24 -11.78
N GLY A 132 -2.73 10.67 -12.95
CA GLY A 132 -1.37 10.45 -13.41
C GLY A 132 -0.83 9.04 -13.20
N ILE A 133 -1.63 8.07 -12.73
CA ILE A 133 -1.23 6.66 -12.64
C ILE A 133 -1.98 5.89 -13.73
N ALA A 134 -1.29 5.40 -14.76
CA ALA A 134 -1.89 4.54 -15.77
C ALA A 134 -1.90 3.06 -15.31
N ALA A 135 -2.70 2.25 -16.01
CA ALA A 135 -2.70 0.80 -15.76
C ALA A 135 -1.31 0.22 -15.96
N GLY A 136 -0.86 -0.60 -15.01
CA GLY A 136 0.47 -1.21 -15.01
C GLY A 136 1.59 -0.35 -14.43
N GLU A 137 1.37 0.91 -14.09
CA GLU A 137 2.42 1.81 -13.54
C GLU A 137 2.65 1.57 -12.03
N PHE A 138 3.22 0.42 -11.72
CA PHE A 138 3.46 0.00 -10.34
C PHE A 138 4.44 0.91 -9.59
N ALA A 139 5.48 1.41 -10.26
CA ALA A 139 6.45 2.32 -9.67
C ALA A 139 5.81 3.65 -9.23
N GLU A 140 4.81 4.16 -9.97
CA GLU A 140 4.04 5.34 -9.57
C GLU A 140 3.16 5.06 -8.36
N LEU A 141 2.54 3.87 -8.28
CA LEU A 141 1.80 3.45 -7.08
C LEU A 141 2.73 3.37 -5.86
N ILE A 142 3.92 2.76 -5.98
CA ILE A 142 4.91 2.70 -4.90
C ILE A 142 5.33 4.11 -4.46
N SER A 143 5.57 5.01 -5.40
CA SER A 143 5.90 6.40 -5.13
C SER A 143 4.78 7.12 -4.37
N ALA A 144 3.52 6.91 -4.75
CA ALA A 144 2.34 7.45 -4.08
C ALA A 144 2.18 6.92 -2.65
N ILE A 145 2.41 5.60 -2.44
CA ILE A 145 2.41 4.97 -1.10
C ILE A 145 3.50 5.60 -0.22
N ARG A 146 4.71 5.76 -0.74
CA ARG A 146 5.82 6.37 0.00
C ARG A 146 5.58 7.83 0.36
N ALA A 147 4.88 8.54 -0.50
CA ALA A 147 4.49 9.92 -0.26
C ALA A 147 3.32 10.08 0.74
N GLY A 148 2.74 8.97 1.24
CA GLY A 148 1.55 9.01 2.11
C GLY A 148 0.31 9.56 1.39
N LYS A 149 0.18 9.28 0.10
CA LYS A 149 -0.92 9.78 -0.74
C LYS A 149 -1.85 8.65 -1.22
N THR A 150 -1.89 7.56 -0.47
CA THR A 150 -2.80 6.44 -0.72
C THR A 150 -3.57 6.10 0.54
N TYR A 151 -4.73 5.49 0.37
CA TYR A 151 -5.53 4.98 1.49
C TYR A 151 -6.15 3.63 1.13
N ALA A 152 -6.33 2.77 2.14
CA ALA A 152 -7.11 1.55 2.03
C ALA A 152 -8.52 1.80 2.53
N ASN A 153 -9.54 1.23 1.87
CA ASN A 153 -10.91 1.23 2.38
C ASN A 153 -11.67 -0.06 2.04
N VAL A 154 -12.75 -0.29 2.80
CA VAL A 154 -13.68 -1.40 2.60
C VAL A 154 -15.08 -0.83 2.45
N HIS A 155 -15.82 -1.32 1.46
CA HIS A 155 -17.18 -0.92 1.15
C HIS A 155 -18.18 -2.01 1.54
N SER A 156 -19.37 -1.60 1.93
CA SER A 156 -20.49 -2.50 2.16
C SER A 156 -21.75 -2.07 1.41
N THR A 157 -22.75 -2.94 1.41
CA THR A 157 -24.07 -2.62 0.82
C THR A 157 -24.75 -1.45 1.52
N LYS A 158 -24.47 -1.22 2.82
CA LYS A 158 -25.00 -0.09 3.57
C LYS A 158 -24.23 1.21 3.27
N PHE A 159 -22.92 1.11 3.06
CA PHE A 159 -22.03 2.24 2.78
C PHE A 159 -21.28 1.98 1.47
N PRO A 160 -21.92 2.16 0.31
CA PRO A 160 -21.29 1.88 -0.98
C PRO A 160 -20.16 2.85 -1.35
N GLY A 161 -20.07 4.01 -0.70
CA GLY A 161 -18.96 4.96 -0.84
C GLY A 161 -17.72 4.62 -0.01
N GLY A 162 -17.82 3.64 0.89
CA GLY A 162 -16.81 3.24 1.89
C GLY A 162 -17.41 3.20 3.29
N GLU A 163 -17.13 2.14 4.05
CA GLU A 163 -17.59 2.00 5.43
C GLU A 163 -16.46 2.26 6.42
N ILE A 164 -15.27 1.74 6.12
CA ILE A 164 -14.06 1.95 6.94
C ILE A 164 -12.86 2.26 6.04
N ARG A 165 -12.00 3.15 6.51
CA ARG A 165 -10.84 3.67 5.77
C ARG A 165 -9.65 3.92 6.69
N SER A 166 -8.43 3.85 6.15
CA SER A 166 -7.23 4.41 6.74
C SER A 166 -6.29 4.97 5.70
N GLN A 167 -5.68 6.13 5.98
CA GLN A 167 -4.57 6.65 5.19
C GLN A 167 -3.37 5.72 5.36
N ILE A 168 -2.72 5.36 4.24
CA ILE A 168 -1.46 4.62 4.28
C ILE A 168 -0.36 5.64 4.51
N GLU A 169 0.19 5.65 5.74
CA GLU A 169 1.24 6.57 6.11
C GLU A 169 2.51 6.28 5.33
N GLY A 170 3.05 7.30 4.69
CA GLY A 170 4.32 7.25 3.98
C GLY A 170 5.50 6.94 4.90
N ASN A 171 6.72 7.14 4.46
CA ASN A 171 7.93 7.04 5.28
C ASN A 171 7.97 8.15 6.36
N SER A 172 7.06 8.09 7.33
CA SER A 172 7.24 8.87 8.55
C SER A 172 8.32 8.16 9.37
N SER A 173 9.59 8.58 9.23
CA SER A 173 10.49 8.45 10.37
C SER A 173 9.80 9.19 11.51
N HIS A 174 9.35 8.47 12.54
CA HIS A 174 8.94 9.08 13.80
C HIS A 174 10.18 9.78 14.38
N ASN A 175 10.40 11.03 13.96
CA ASN A 175 11.19 11.96 14.73
C ASN A 175 10.30 12.40 15.90
N ASN A 176 10.39 11.65 17.01
CA ASN A 176 9.92 12.11 18.30
C ASN A 176 10.71 13.40 18.61
N HIS A 177 10.01 14.54 18.57
CA HIS A 177 10.41 15.77 19.25
C HIS A 177 9.75 15.81 20.60
#